data_9c75d829656a98d6e111b96023fc982b
#
_entry.id   9c75d829656a98d6e111b96023fc982b
#
_cell.length_a   1.000
_cell.length_b   1.000
_cell.length_c   1.000
_cell.angle_alpha   90.00
_cell.angle_beta   90.00
_cell.angle_gamma   90.00
#
_symmetry.space_group_name_H-M   'P 1'
#
loop_
_entity.id
_entity.type
_entity.pdbx_description
1 polymer ?
#
loop_
_entity_poly.entity_id
_entity_poly.type
_entity_poly.pdbx_seq_one_letter_code
_entity_poly.pdbx_strand_id
1 'polypeptide(L)'
;LESIAIGNKIDCSDEERGYIKRQLKHLMPWRKGPYNLFGLVLDAEWQSNMKWARLEGQIKPLKDKLVLDVGCGNGYYCWRMLGKKAKYVVGIDPSLLFYSQFRAIKKYSPNCNIDLIPFGIESLPDKGLYFDTVFSMGVIYHRREPIEHLRQLSKCLKSGGEIIIESLVIDSDNLDVLIPKERYAKMKNVWSIPSVKLLVKWINDAGFKNIKIIDTTQTTIKEQRITEWMKFESLANFLNQHDSNKTIEGYPAP
;
A
#
# COMPACT_ATOMS: atom_id res chain seq x y z
N LEU A 1 -4.58 -0.44 -17.05
CA LEU A 1 -3.54 -1.46 -17.08
C LEU A 1 -3.58 -2.29 -15.81
N GLU A 2 -3.58 -3.61 -15.94
CA GLU A 2 -3.66 -4.53 -14.78
C GLU A 2 -2.32 -4.66 -14.04
N SER A 3 -1.18 -4.45 -14.72
CA SER A 3 0.17 -4.59 -14.14
C SER A 3 1.04 -3.36 -14.37
N ILE A 4 2.10 -3.23 -13.57
CA ILE A 4 3.23 -2.35 -13.87
C ILE A 4 4.08 -3.06 -14.91
N ALA A 5 4.09 -2.53 -16.14
CA ALA A 5 4.86 -3.09 -17.25
C ALA A 5 6.18 -2.34 -17.45
N ILE A 6 7.29 -3.07 -17.56
CA ILE A 6 8.63 -2.54 -17.84
C ILE A 6 9.25 -3.40 -18.97
N GLY A 7 9.56 -2.76 -20.07
CA GLY A 7 10.06 -3.42 -21.26
C GLY A 7 9.06 -4.36 -21.94
N ASN A 8 9.43 -4.86 -23.12
CA ASN A 8 8.64 -5.82 -23.88
C ASN A 8 9.34 -7.19 -23.89
N LYS A 9 8.62 -8.23 -24.25
CA LYS A 9 9.18 -9.60 -24.32
C LYS A 9 10.38 -9.70 -25.27
N ILE A 10 10.38 -8.89 -26.34
CA ILE A 10 11.46 -8.87 -27.34
C ILE A 10 12.75 -8.19 -26.87
N ASP A 11 12.69 -7.39 -25.80
CA ASP A 11 13.82 -6.65 -25.25
C ASP A 11 14.73 -7.51 -24.38
N CYS A 12 14.39 -8.80 -24.20
CA CYS A 12 15.07 -9.69 -23.29
C CYS A 12 14.97 -11.15 -23.78
N SER A 13 16.08 -11.87 -23.86
CA SER A 13 16.10 -13.30 -24.22
C SER A 13 15.42 -14.17 -23.15
N ASP A 14 15.10 -15.42 -23.51
CA ASP A 14 14.52 -16.37 -22.54
C ASP A 14 15.50 -16.70 -21.40
N GLU A 15 16.80 -16.76 -21.71
CA GLU A 15 17.85 -16.99 -20.74
C GLU A 15 17.95 -15.84 -19.73
N GLU A 16 17.97 -14.60 -20.21
CA GLU A 16 18.00 -13.40 -19.36
C GLU A 16 16.73 -13.29 -18.50
N ARG A 17 15.55 -13.57 -19.07
CA ARG A 17 14.29 -13.64 -18.28
C ARG A 17 14.36 -14.71 -17.20
N GLY A 18 14.93 -15.87 -17.52
CA GLY A 18 15.17 -16.93 -16.55
C GLY A 18 16.11 -16.49 -15.43
N TYR A 19 17.17 -15.76 -15.77
CA TYR A 19 18.08 -15.17 -14.78
C TYR A 19 17.34 -14.14 -13.90
N ILE A 20 16.63 -13.19 -14.52
CA ILE A 20 15.83 -12.17 -13.81
C ILE A 20 14.85 -12.86 -12.84
N LYS A 21 14.10 -13.87 -13.30
CA LYS A 21 13.17 -14.63 -12.47
C LYS A 21 13.86 -15.21 -11.22
N ARG A 22 15.04 -15.84 -11.40
CA ARG A 22 15.80 -16.41 -10.26
C ARG A 22 16.21 -15.32 -9.27
N GLN A 23 16.72 -14.16 -9.75
CA GLN A 23 17.11 -13.06 -8.85
C GLN A 23 15.92 -12.51 -8.07
N LEU A 24 14.78 -12.28 -8.72
CA LEU A 24 13.57 -11.78 -8.06
C LEU A 24 12.99 -12.78 -7.05
N LYS A 25 13.16 -14.11 -7.29
CA LYS A 25 12.76 -15.15 -6.33
C LYS A 25 13.57 -15.09 -5.01
N HIS A 26 14.80 -14.62 -5.01
CA HIS A 26 15.57 -14.38 -3.77
C HIS A 26 14.98 -13.26 -2.91
N LEU A 27 14.21 -12.36 -3.50
CA LEU A 27 13.55 -11.26 -2.80
C LEU A 27 12.12 -11.57 -2.34
N MET A 28 11.70 -12.83 -2.35
CA MET A 28 10.37 -13.24 -1.83
C MET A 28 10.29 -13.04 -0.31
N PRO A 29 9.07 -12.73 0.23
CA PRO A 29 7.77 -12.69 -0.44
C PRO A 29 7.47 -11.35 -1.13
N TRP A 30 6.82 -11.43 -2.29
CA TRP A 30 6.30 -10.25 -3.00
C TRP A 30 4.86 -9.98 -2.58
N ARG A 31 4.66 -8.89 -1.83
CA ARG A 31 3.34 -8.56 -1.28
C ARG A 31 2.45 -7.84 -2.28
N LYS A 32 2.92 -6.73 -2.88
CA LYS A 32 2.15 -5.87 -3.80
C LYS A 32 2.56 -6.10 -5.25
N GLY A 33 1.60 -6.17 -6.16
CA GLY A 33 1.76 -6.36 -7.61
C GLY A 33 0.41 -6.30 -8.33
N PRO A 34 0.29 -6.80 -9.57
CA PRO A 34 1.33 -7.51 -10.32
C PRO A 34 2.32 -6.59 -11.07
N TYR A 35 3.50 -7.13 -11.36
CA TYR A 35 4.48 -6.54 -12.28
C TYR A 35 4.63 -7.42 -13.51
N ASN A 36 5.03 -6.81 -14.64
CA ASN A 36 5.40 -7.50 -15.86
C ASN A 36 6.74 -6.93 -16.34
N LEU A 37 7.82 -7.69 -16.19
CA LEU A 37 9.15 -7.30 -16.63
C LEU A 37 9.53 -8.12 -17.87
N PHE A 38 9.62 -7.47 -19.02
CA PHE A 38 9.98 -8.12 -20.28
C PHE A 38 9.14 -9.39 -20.59
N GLY A 39 7.83 -9.36 -20.23
CA GLY A 39 6.95 -10.51 -20.37
C GLY A 39 7.01 -11.51 -19.21
N LEU A 40 7.90 -11.35 -18.22
CA LEU A 40 7.89 -12.09 -16.98
C LEU A 40 6.83 -11.52 -16.04
N VAL A 41 5.77 -12.28 -15.79
CA VAL A 41 4.72 -11.89 -14.84
C VAL A 41 5.17 -12.23 -13.43
N LEU A 42 5.25 -11.21 -12.58
CA LEU A 42 5.43 -11.32 -11.14
C LEU A 42 4.05 -11.11 -10.49
N ASP A 43 3.35 -12.22 -10.27
CA ASP A 43 2.02 -12.27 -9.69
C ASP A 43 2.11 -12.31 -8.16
N ALA A 44 2.17 -11.14 -7.55
CA ALA A 44 2.35 -10.97 -6.11
C ALA A 44 1.14 -11.48 -5.30
N GLU A 45 1.26 -11.49 -3.96
CA GLU A 45 0.16 -11.87 -3.06
C GLU A 45 -1.11 -11.04 -3.32
N TRP A 46 -0.97 -9.71 -3.39
CA TRP A 46 -2.08 -8.80 -3.62
C TRP A 46 -2.23 -8.42 -5.08
N GLN A 47 -3.45 -8.51 -5.60
CA GLN A 47 -3.89 -7.84 -6.81
C GLN A 47 -4.08 -6.34 -6.50
N SER A 48 -2.97 -5.64 -6.29
CA SER A 48 -3.00 -4.23 -5.86
C SER A 48 -3.59 -3.29 -6.92
N ASN A 49 -3.69 -3.75 -8.18
CA ASN A 49 -4.42 -3.07 -9.24
C ASN A 49 -5.92 -2.93 -8.93
N MET A 50 -6.53 -3.89 -8.23
CA MET A 50 -7.95 -3.81 -7.85
C MET A 50 -8.19 -2.64 -6.88
N LYS A 51 -7.36 -2.51 -5.82
CA LYS A 51 -7.41 -1.36 -4.91
C LYS A 51 -7.15 -0.04 -5.65
N TRP A 52 -6.17 0.00 -6.54
CA TRP A 52 -5.88 1.19 -7.34
C TRP A 52 -7.06 1.59 -8.21
N ALA A 53 -7.72 0.64 -8.87
CA ALA A 53 -8.89 0.90 -9.72
C ALA A 53 -10.06 1.54 -8.95
N ARG A 54 -10.27 1.17 -7.67
CA ARG A 54 -11.32 1.76 -6.83
C ARG A 54 -11.07 3.25 -6.53
N LEU A 55 -9.81 3.68 -6.45
CA LEU A 55 -9.47 5.03 -6.01
C LEU A 55 -9.04 5.99 -7.14
N GLU A 56 -8.41 5.49 -8.22
CA GLU A 56 -7.73 6.35 -9.21
C GLU A 56 -8.64 7.37 -9.92
N GLY A 57 -9.94 7.05 -10.08
CA GLY A 57 -10.94 7.95 -10.65
C GLY A 57 -11.60 8.89 -9.64
N GLN A 58 -11.27 8.77 -8.36
CA GLN A 58 -11.92 9.48 -7.26
C GLN A 58 -11.03 10.53 -6.59
N ILE A 59 -9.72 10.46 -6.82
CA ILE A 59 -8.71 11.38 -6.29
C ILE A 59 -8.44 12.51 -7.28
N LYS A 60 -7.89 13.62 -6.80
CA LYS A 60 -7.44 14.70 -7.69
C LYS A 60 -6.38 14.20 -8.67
N PRO A 61 -6.32 14.74 -9.90
CA PRO A 61 -5.30 14.35 -10.87
C PRO A 61 -3.89 14.52 -10.32
N LEU A 62 -3.05 13.48 -10.47
CA LEU A 62 -1.66 13.49 -10.00
C LEU A 62 -0.70 14.14 -10.98
N LYS A 63 -1.17 14.49 -12.19
CA LYS A 63 -0.33 15.12 -13.22
C LYS A 63 0.40 16.35 -12.65
N ASP A 64 1.71 16.41 -12.87
CA ASP A 64 2.62 17.49 -12.45
C ASP A 64 2.72 17.71 -10.93
N LYS A 65 2.24 16.75 -10.11
CA LYS A 65 2.24 16.81 -8.64
C LYS A 65 3.47 16.17 -8.04
N LEU A 66 3.92 16.70 -6.90
CA LEU A 66 4.84 16.03 -5.98
C LEU A 66 4.03 15.12 -5.05
N VAL A 67 4.35 13.85 -5.03
CA VAL A 67 3.57 12.83 -4.32
C VAL A 67 4.44 12.10 -3.29
N LEU A 68 3.92 11.92 -2.08
CA LEU A 68 4.51 11.08 -1.04
C LEU A 68 3.63 9.84 -0.83
N ASP A 69 4.22 8.65 -0.76
CA ASP A 69 3.55 7.40 -0.38
C ASP A 69 4.19 6.85 0.90
N VAL A 70 3.46 6.94 2.02
CA VAL A 70 3.91 6.52 3.35
C VAL A 70 3.49 5.07 3.61
N GLY A 71 4.44 4.19 3.91
CA GLY A 71 4.23 2.75 3.98
C GLY A 71 4.04 2.15 2.59
N CYS A 72 4.83 2.64 1.63
CA CYS A 72 4.69 2.29 0.21
C CYS A 72 4.93 0.81 -0.11
N GLY A 73 5.51 0.03 0.83
CA GLY A 73 5.94 -1.33 0.59
C GLY A 73 7.00 -1.39 -0.51
N ASN A 74 6.86 -2.29 -1.47
CA ASN A 74 7.79 -2.40 -2.60
C ASN A 74 7.62 -1.33 -3.69
N GLY A 75 6.84 -0.26 -3.42
CA GLY A 75 6.66 0.86 -4.32
C GLY A 75 5.63 0.63 -5.45
N TYR A 76 4.82 -0.42 -5.41
CA TYR A 76 3.83 -0.69 -6.45
C TYR A 76 2.94 0.52 -6.75
N TYR A 77 2.37 1.15 -5.73
CA TYR A 77 1.52 2.34 -5.93
C TYR A 77 2.32 3.56 -6.37
N CYS A 78 3.57 3.70 -5.95
CA CYS A 78 4.44 4.77 -6.46
C CYS A 78 4.59 4.70 -7.99
N TRP A 79 4.75 3.49 -8.56
CA TRP A 79 4.77 3.29 -10.01
C TRP A 79 3.42 3.63 -10.65
N ARG A 80 2.29 3.32 -10.01
CA ARG A 80 0.95 3.72 -10.49
C ARG A 80 0.80 5.24 -10.53
N MET A 81 1.25 5.92 -9.48
CA MET A 81 1.23 7.39 -9.38
C MET A 81 2.09 8.03 -10.47
N LEU A 82 3.28 7.48 -10.72
CA LEU A 82 4.13 7.92 -11.82
C LEU A 82 3.44 7.72 -13.18
N GLY A 83 2.79 6.57 -13.40
CA GLY A 83 1.97 6.29 -14.58
C GLY A 83 0.82 7.28 -14.78
N LYS A 84 0.33 7.93 -13.70
CA LYS A 84 -0.63 9.05 -13.75
C LYS A 84 0.04 10.42 -13.95
N LYS A 85 1.31 10.43 -14.42
CA LYS A 85 2.11 11.61 -14.77
C LYS A 85 2.42 12.51 -13.56
N ALA A 86 2.55 11.93 -12.36
CA ALA A 86 3.13 12.67 -11.24
C ALA A 86 4.49 13.24 -11.63
N LYS A 87 4.80 14.46 -11.19
CA LYS A 87 6.08 15.12 -11.45
C LYS A 87 7.23 14.37 -10.80
N TYR A 88 7.01 13.94 -9.56
CA TYR A 88 7.94 13.13 -8.78
C TYR A 88 7.18 12.37 -7.70
N VAL A 89 7.60 11.14 -7.44
CA VAL A 89 7.01 10.30 -6.40
C VAL A 89 8.10 9.87 -5.42
N VAL A 90 7.90 10.12 -4.13
CA VAL A 90 8.74 9.61 -3.05
C VAL A 90 7.95 8.58 -2.27
N GLY A 91 8.43 7.34 -2.22
CA GLY A 91 7.94 6.32 -1.32
C GLY A 91 8.81 6.24 -0.07
N ILE A 92 8.23 6.02 1.09
CA ILE A 92 8.95 5.70 2.32
C ILE A 92 8.39 4.43 2.95
N ASP A 93 9.29 3.52 3.35
CA ASP A 93 8.95 2.27 4.04
C ASP A 93 10.17 1.73 4.78
N PRO A 94 10.11 1.39 6.07
CA PRO A 94 11.30 0.98 6.84
C PRO A 94 11.82 -0.42 6.46
N SER A 95 11.13 -1.17 5.62
CA SER A 95 11.53 -2.53 5.25
C SER A 95 12.65 -2.54 4.20
N LEU A 96 13.83 -3.03 4.58
CA LEU A 96 14.95 -3.22 3.66
C LEU A 96 14.65 -4.24 2.55
N LEU A 97 13.77 -5.22 2.80
CA LEU A 97 13.31 -6.15 1.77
C LEU A 97 12.52 -5.40 0.69
N PHE A 98 11.57 -4.56 1.08
CA PHE A 98 10.77 -3.78 0.14
C PHE A 98 11.61 -2.76 -0.64
N TYR A 99 12.57 -2.15 0.03
CA TYR A 99 13.56 -1.30 -0.63
C TYR A 99 14.37 -2.08 -1.68
N SER A 100 14.84 -3.29 -1.35
CA SER A 100 15.57 -4.15 -2.29
C SER A 100 14.71 -4.56 -3.48
N GLN A 101 13.44 -4.90 -3.24
CA GLN A 101 12.47 -5.20 -4.30
C GLN A 101 12.27 -3.99 -5.22
N PHE A 102 12.05 -2.80 -4.65
CA PHE A 102 11.94 -1.57 -5.43
C PHE A 102 13.18 -1.31 -6.27
N ARG A 103 14.39 -1.43 -5.70
CA ARG A 103 15.65 -1.23 -6.41
C ARG A 103 15.83 -2.23 -7.56
N ALA A 104 15.42 -3.50 -7.36
CA ALA A 104 15.45 -4.52 -8.39
C ALA A 104 14.56 -4.17 -9.59
N ILE A 105 13.39 -3.59 -9.34
CA ILE A 105 12.49 -3.11 -10.39
C ILE A 105 13.03 -1.82 -11.05
N LYS A 106 13.46 -0.84 -10.24
CA LYS A 106 13.96 0.45 -10.73
C LYS A 106 15.20 0.31 -11.61
N LYS A 107 16.01 -0.73 -11.42
CA LYS A 107 17.18 -1.04 -12.26
C LYS A 107 16.84 -1.02 -13.77
N TYR A 108 15.63 -1.44 -14.13
CA TYR A 108 15.18 -1.52 -15.52
C TYR A 108 14.45 -0.25 -16.00
N SER A 109 14.33 0.77 -15.14
CA SER A 109 13.79 2.09 -15.47
C SER A 109 14.50 3.17 -14.65
N PRO A 110 15.82 3.35 -14.82
CA PRO A 110 16.64 4.17 -13.91
C PRO A 110 16.28 5.66 -13.92
N ASN A 111 15.83 6.17 -15.07
CA ASN A 111 15.56 7.61 -15.29
C ASN A 111 14.14 8.04 -14.89
N CYS A 112 13.37 7.18 -14.24
CA CYS A 112 12.03 7.52 -13.75
C CYS A 112 12.09 8.40 -12.50
N ASN A 113 11.23 9.40 -12.43
CA ASN A 113 11.10 10.36 -11.32
C ASN A 113 10.38 9.72 -10.10
N ILE A 114 10.99 8.69 -9.54
CA ILE A 114 10.48 7.93 -8.41
C ILE A 114 11.64 7.46 -7.55
N ASP A 115 11.55 7.64 -6.25
CA ASP A 115 12.50 7.06 -5.30
C ASP A 115 11.77 6.43 -4.12
N LEU A 116 12.41 5.43 -3.50
CA LEU A 116 12.00 4.85 -2.25
C LEU A 116 13.14 4.99 -1.25
N ILE A 117 12.80 5.45 -0.04
CA ILE A 117 13.74 5.67 1.04
C ILE A 117 13.39 4.75 2.20
N PRO A 118 14.35 3.95 2.73
CA PRO A 118 14.07 2.90 3.71
C PRO A 118 13.97 3.43 5.14
N PHE A 119 12.99 4.30 5.42
CA PHE A 119 12.68 4.79 6.77
C PHE A 119 11.19 5.07 6.95
N GLY A 120 10.76 5.26 8.19
CA GLY A 120 9.38 5.62 8.53
C GLY A 120 9.14 7.13 8.49
N ILE A 121 7.88 7.54 8.59
CA ILE A 121 7.47 8.95 8.57
C ILE A 121 8.08 9.76 9.72
N GLU A 122 8.36 9.11 10.84
CA GLU A 122 9.02 9.70 12.02
C GLU A 122 10.46 10.19 11.76
N SER A 123 11.07 9.74 10.67
CA SER A 123 12.43 10.17 10.27
C SER A 123 12.41 11.32 9.25
N LEU A 124 11.23 11.75 8.81
CA LEU A 124 11.12 12.92 7.94
C LEU A 124 11.42 14.20 8.74
N PRO A 125 12.08 15.19 8.13
CA PRO A 125 12.29 16.48 8.78
C PRO A 125 10.97 17.19 9.03
N ASP A 126 10.86 17.88 10.16
CA ASP A 126 9.64 18.59 10.57
C ASP A 126 9.23 19.73 9.61
N LYS A 127 10.15 20.20 8.78
CA LYS A 127 9.94 21.33 7.85
C LYS A 127 10.69 21.11 6.54
N GLY A 128 10.17 21.72 5.48
CA GLY A 128 10.87 21.82 4.18
C GLY A 128 10.50 20.74 3.14
N LEU A 129 9.75 19.72 3.51
CA LEU A 129 9.24 18.73 2.56
C LEU A 129 7.72 18.84 2.44
N TYR A 130 7.26 19.42 1.35
CA TYR A 130 5.82 19.62 1.11
C TYR A 130 5.40 19.00 -0.21
N PHE A 131 4.39 18.12 -0.12
CA PHE A 131 3.82 17.38 -1.23
C PHE A 131 2.42 17.90 -1.57
N ASP A 132 2.05 17.80 -2.84
CA ASP A 132 0.71 18.15 -3.31
C ASP A 132 -0.31 17.09 -2.89
N THR A 133 0.15 15.83 -2.83
CA THR A 133 -0.68 14.68 -2.44
C THR A 133 0.15 13.73 -1.57
N VAL A 134 -0.44 13.25 -0.48
CA VAL A 134 0.17 12.27 0.42
C VAL A 134 -0.74 11.04 0.51
N PHE A 135 -0.18 9.86 0.27
CA PHE A 135 -0.84 8.59 0.45
C PHE A 135 -0.36 7.91 1.72
N SER A 136 -1.28 7.24 2.43
CA SER A 136 -0.99 6.33 3.53
C SER A 136 -2.01 5.20 3.49
N MET A 137 -1.66 4.13 2.78
CA MET A 137 -2.57 3.01 2.51
C MET A 137 -2.08 1.72 3.18
N GLY A 138 -2.90 1.17 4.09
CA GLY A 138 -2.55 -0.03 4.85
C GLY A 138 -1.58 0.25 6.01
N VAL A 139 -1.62 1.44 6.62
CA VAL A 139 -0.63 1.85 7.63
C VAL A 139 -1.25 2.18 8.99
N ILE A 140 -2.39 2.88 9.01
CA ILE A 140 -2.91 3.51 10.23
C ILE A 140 -3.22 2.49 11.34
N TYR A 141 -3.73 1.31 10.99
CA TYR A 141 -4.01 0.24 11.95
C TYR A 141 -2.73 -0.41 12.54
N HIS A 142 -1.58 -0.14 11.95
CA HIS A 142 -0.25 -0.49 12.48
C HIS A 142 0.34 0.59 13.39
N ARG A 143 -0.36 1.69 13.61
CA ARG A 143 0.10 2.79 14.48
C ARG A 143 -0.58 2.72 15.83
N ARG A 144 0.21 2.82 16.91
CA ARG A 144 -0.32 2.89 18.29
C ARG A 144 -1.07 4.18 18.52
N GLU A 145 -0.61 5.28 17.90
CA GLU A 145 -1.16 6.62 17.97
C GLU A 145 -1.65 7.07 16.59
N PRO A 146 -2.86 6.63 16.14
CA PRO A 146 -3.36 6.89 14.80
C PRO A 146 -3.54 8.38 14.51
N ILE A 147 -3.99 9.18 15.49
CA ILE A 147 -4.17 10.63 15.31
C ILE A 147 -2.81 11.33 15.14
N GLU A 148 -1.79 10.92 15.89
CA GLU A 148 -0.45 11.50 15.71
C GLU A 148 0.13 11.14 14.34
N HIS A 149 -0.08 9.92 13.87
CA HIS A 149 0.30 9.55 12.50
C HIS A 149 -0.39 10.47 11.47
N LEU A 150 -1.67 10.75 11.61
CA LEU A 150 -2.40 11.69 10.74
C LEU A 150 -1.83 13.11 10.81
N ARG A 151 -1.44 13.58 12.00
CA ARG A 151 -0.77 14.89 12.16
C ARG A 151 0.60 14.92 11.47
N GLN A 152 1.38 13.84 11.54
CA GLN A 152 2.66 13.73 10.81
C GLN A 152 2.43 13.81 9.29
N LEU A 153 1.40 13.12 8.76
CA LEU A 153 1.01 13.22 7.35
C LEU A 153 0.63 14.67 6.97
N SER A 154 -0.11 15.37 7.84
CA SER A 154 -0.49 16.77 7.62
C SER A 154 0.73 17.70 7.49
N LYS A 155 1.79 17.47 8.28
CA LYS A 155 3.04 18.26 8.19
C LYS A 155 3.73 18.11 6.83
N CYS A 156 3.51 17.01 6.12
CA CYS A 156 4.08 16.77 4.79
C CYS A 156 3.27 17.40 3.65
N LEU A 157 2.08 17.92 3.91
CA LEU A 157 1.20 18.48 2.88
C LEU A 157 1.42 19.97 2.66
N LYS A 158 1.36 20.38 1.40
CA LYS A 158 1.15 21.79 1.04
C LYS A 158 -0.24 22.25 1.49
N SER A 159 -0.38 23.56 1.72
CA SER A 159 -1.71 24.17 1.92
C SER A 159 -2.62 23.82 0.74
N GLY A 160 -3.84 23.31 1.02
CA GLY A 160 -4.79 22.84 0.00
C GLY A 160 -4.42 21.50 -0.67
N GLY A 161 -3.38 20.83 -0.19
CA GLY A 161 -3.00 19.48 -0.62
C GLY A 161 -4.05 18.42 -0.25
N GLU A 162 -3.94 17.24 -0.80
CA GLU A 162 -4.86 16.12 -0.60
C GLU A 162 -4.17 14.96 0.10
N ILE A 163 -4.87 14.34 1.05
CA ILE A 163 -4.43 13.10 1.68
C ILE A 163 -5.35 11.95 1.26
N ILE A 164 -4.77 10.81 0.96
CA ILE A 164 -5.48 9.57 0.68
C ILE A 164 -5.14 8.56 1.78
N ILE A 165 -6.15 8.16 2.55
CA ILE A 165 -6.03 7.16 3.61
C ILE A 165 -6.78 5.92 3.20
N GLU A 166 -6.16 4.77 3.40
CA GLU A 166 -6.84 3.47 3.35
C GLU A 166 -6.49 2.67 4.61
N SER A 167 -7.51 2.03 5.18
CA SER A 167 -7.40 1.29 6.43
C SER A 167 -8.33 0.08 6.45
N LEU A 168 -7.97 -0.92 7.24
CA LEU A 168 -8.96 -1.86 7.76
C LEU A 168 -9.99 -1.09 8.57
N VAL A 169 -11.25 -1.47 8.46
CA VAL A 169 -12.36 -0.94 9.25
C VAL A 169 -13.27 -2.07 9.72
N ILE A 170 -13.98 -1.86 10.81
CA ILE A 170 -15.07 -2.74 11.24
C ILE A 170 -16.41 -2.19 10.76
N ASP A 171 -17.34 -3.12 10.49
CA ASP A 171 -18.73 -2.76 10.17
C ASP A 171 -19.46 -2.37 11.47
N SER A 172 -19.60 -1.08 11.67
CA SER A 172 -20.35 -0.48 12.79
C SER A 172 -20.79 0.93 12.44
N ASP A 173 -22.03 1.22 12.80
CA ASP A 173 -22.63 2.56 12.69
C ASP A 173 -22.25 3.52 13.83
N ASN A 174 -21.51 3.06 14.81
CA ASN A 174 -21.06 3.84 15.96
C ASN A 174 -19.58 4.25 15.82
N LEU A 175 -19.08 4.99 16.83
CA LEU A 175 -17.66 5.34 16.95
C LEU A 175 -16.88 4.20 17.64
N ASP A 176 -16.95 3.00 17.06
CA ASP A 176 -16.37 1.80 17.63
C ASP A 176 -14.94 1.56 17.17
N VAL A 177 -14.16 0.88 17.98
CA VAL A 177 -12.82 0.42 17.64
C VAL A 177 -12.62 -1.02 18.11
N LEU A 178 -12.11 -1.86 17.23
CA LEU A 178 -11.63 -3.19 17.55
C LEU A 178 -10.15 -3.11 17.96
N ILE A 179 -9.84 -3.54 19.17
CA ILE A 179 -8.47 -3.66 19.67
C ILE A 179 -8.17 -5.16 19.80
N PRO A 180 -7.39 -5.76 18.89
CA PRO A 180 -7.03 -7.16 18.99
C PRO A 180 -6.20 -7.44 20.25
N LYS A 181 -6.49 -8.53 20.96
CA LYS A 181 -5.75 -8.90 22.19
C LYS A 181 -4.29 -9.28 21.87
N GLU A 182 -4.06 -10.03 20.79
CA GLU A 182 -2.74 -10.49 20.39
C GLU A 182 -2.48 -10.30 18.89
N ARG A 183 -3.36 -10.86 18.05
CA ARG A 183 -3.22 -10.86 16.59
C ARG A 183 -4.56 -10.55 15.94
N TYR A 184 -4.49 -10.03 14.72
CA TYR A 184 -5.61 -9.93 13.80
C TYR A 184 -5.20 -10.51 12.46
N ALA A 185 -5.90 -11.53 11.97
CA ALA A 185 -5.56 -12.24 10.73
C ALA A 185 -4.06 -12.63 10.71
N LYS A 186 -3.58 -13.24 11.79
CA LYS A 186 -2.17 -13.61 12.07
C LYS A 186 -1.17 -12.45 12.16
N MET A 187 -1.58 -11.20 11.91
CA MET A 187 -0.72 -10.03 12.08
C MET A 187 -0.57 -9.67 13.56
N LYS A 188 0.68 -9.50 14.03
CA LYS A 188 1.01 -9.15 15.43
C LYS A 188 0.99 -7.64 15.70
N ASN A 189 1.01 -6.82 14.68
CA ASN A 189 1.19 -5.37 14.74
C ASN A 189 -0.05 -4.59 14.32
N VAL A 190 -1.24 -5.15 14.54
CA VAL A 190 -2.51 -4.44 14.40
C VAL A 190 -2.92 -3.94 15.77
N TRP A 191 -2.96 -2.62 15.95
CA TRP A 191 -3.22 -2.01 17.26
C TRP A 191 -4.67 -1.57 17.43
N SER A 192 -5.28 -1.08 16.34
CA SER A 192 -6.67 -0.63 16.38
C SER A 192 -7.29 -0.65 14.98
N ILE A 193 -8.50 -1.16 14.87
CA ILE A 193 -9.29 -1.17 13.64
C ILE A 193 -10.56 -0.36 13.93
N PRO A 194 -10.69 0.88 13.43
CA PRO A 194 -11.83 1.74 13.71
C PRO A 194 -13.05 1.36 12.85
N SER A 195 -14.23 1.79 13.26
CA SER A 195 -15.36 1.94 12.34
C SER A 195 -15.08 3.08 11.35
N VAL A 196 -15.80 3.11 10.22
CA VAL A 196 -15.68 4.21 9.25
C VAL A 196 -15.95 5.57 9.92
N LYS A 197 -16.97 5.66 10.76
CA LYS A 197 -17.31 6.89 11.50
C LYS A 197 -16.17 7.33 12.43
N LEU A 198 -15.53 6.39 13.12
CA LEU A 198 -14.41 6.71 14.01
C LEU A 198 -13.17 7.13 13.21
N LEU A 199 -12.88 6.48 12.08
CA LEU A 199 -11.78 6.87 11.20
C LEU A 199 -11.97 8.31 10.69
N VAL A 200 -13.17 8.66 10.25
CA VAL A 200 -13.52 10.02 9.84
C VAL A 200 -13.31 11.00 11.00
N LYS A 201 -13.74 10.63 12.21
CA LYS A 201 -13.48 11.46 13.40
C LYS A 201 -11.99 11.67 13.64
N TRP A 202 -11.16 10.63 13.60
CA TRP A 202 -9.71 10.77 13.77
C TRP A 202 -9.09 11.70 12.72
N ILE A 203 -9.52 11.61 11.46
CA ILE A 203 -9.06 12.47 10.37
C ILE A 203 -9.45 13.93 10.64
N ASN A 204 -10.68 14.19 11.10
CA ASN A 204 -11.11 15.53 11.51
C ASN A 204 -10.32 16.07 12.71
N ASP A 205 -10.10 15.24 13.75
CA ASP A 205 -9.36 15.60 14.96
C ASP A 205 -7.88 15.92 14.65
N ALA A 206 -7.35 15.36 13.56
CA ALA A 206 -6.02 15.69 13.04
C ALA A 206 -5.98 16.97 12.18
N GLY A 207 -7.12 17.65 12.00
CA GLY A 207 -7.26 18.95 11.32
C GLY A 207 -7.59 18.90 9.83
N PHE A 208 -7.84 17.74 9.26
CA PHE A 208 -8.27 17.63 7.86
C PHE A 208 -9.74 18.01 7.67
N LYS A 209 -10.07 18.52 6.49
CA LYS A 209 -11.42 18.97 6.12
C LYS A 209 -11.85 18.36 4.80
N ASN A 210 -13.15 18.46 4.48
CA ASN A 210 -13.73 17.98 3.22
C ASN A 210 -13.47 16.47 2.98
N ILE A 211 -13.69 15.66 4.01
CA ILE A 211 -13.46 14.22 3.98
C ILE A 211 -14.51 13.57 3.07
N LYS A 212 -14.05 12.73 2.15
CA LYS A 212 -14.88 11.91 1.27
C LYS A 212 -14.55 10.45 1.48
N ILE A 213 -15.54 9.63 1.80
CA ILE A 213 -15.44 8.17 1.75
C ILE A 213 -15.57 7.77 0.29
N ILE A 214 -14.56 7.08 -0.25
CA ILE A 214 -14.52 6.67 -1.66
C ILE A 214 -15.13 5.29 -1.81
N ASP A 215 -14.72 4.35 -0.95
CA ASP A 215 -15.08 2.94 -1.06
C ASP A 215 -14.96 2.24 0.29
N THR A 216 -15.79 1.22 0.49
CA THR A 216 -15.66 0.25 1.58
C THR A 216 -15.91 -1.13 0.98
N THR A 217 -14.90 -1.96 0.94
CA THR A 217 -14.93 -3.26 0.26
C THR A 217 -14.31 -4.33 1.16
N GLN A 218 -14.96 -5.48 1.28
CA GLN A 218 -14.40 -6.63 1.96
C GLN A 218 -13.28 -7.24 1.11
N THR A 219 -12.17 -7.56 1.76
CA THR A 219 -11.03 -8.24 1.11
C THR A 219 -11.42 -9.66 0.70
N THR A 220 -11.16 -10.03 -0.53
CA THR A 220 -11.48 -11.35 -1.06
C THR A 220 -10.23 -12.17 -1.38
N ILE A 221 -10.38 -13.50 -1.44
CA ILE A 221 -9.32 -14.41 -1.88
C ILE A 221 -8.91 -14.20 -3.34
N LYS A 222 -9.66 -13.42 -4.12
CA LYS A 222 -9.25 -12.99 -5.47
C LYS A 222 -8.27 -11.82 -5.39
N GLU A 223 -8.39 -10.99 -4.38
CA GLU A 223 -7.52 -9.82 -4.19
C GLU A 223 -6.25 -10.18 -3.40
N GLN A 224 -6.36 -11.01 -2.35
CA GLN A 224 -5.22 -11.46 -1.54
C GLN A 224 -5.13 -12.99 -1.55
N ARG A 225 -4.07 -13.56 -2.15
CA ARG A 225 -3.95 -14.98 -2.43
C ARG A 225 -2.52 -15.50 -2.37
N ILE A 226 -2.39 -16.81 -2.23
CA ILE A 226 -1.11 -17.50 -2.37
C ILE A 226 -0.74 -17.55 -3.86
N THR A 227 0.51 -17.23 -4.17
CA THR A 227 1.07 -17.31 -5.52
C THR A 227 2.47 -17.92 -5.48
N GLU A 228 3.06 -18.22 -6.64
CA GLU A 228 4.45 -18.70 -6.71
C GLU A 228 5.50 -17.66 -6.22
N TRP A 229 5.08 -16.40 -6.00
CA TRP A 229 5.91 -15.29 -5.53
C TRP A 229 5.72 -15.00 -4.03
N MET A 230 4.92 -15.83 -3.35
CA MET A 230 4.64 -15.72 -1.93
C MET A 230 5.17 -16.95 -1.18
N LYS A 231 5.91 -16.74 -0.08
CA LYS A 231 6.51 -17.82 0.76
C LYS A 231 5.60 -18.32 1.87
N PHE A 232 4.64 -17.48 2.29
CA PHE A 232 3.89 -17.68 3.51
C PHE A 232 2.39 -17.79 3.21
N GLU A 233 1.62 -17.93 4.27
CA GLU A 233 0.17 -17.95 4.23
C GLU A 233 -0.42 -16.62 3.74
N SER A 234 -1.64 -16.67 3.19
CA SER A 234 -2.40 -15.52 2.70
C SER A 234 -3.81 -15.57 3.23
N LEU A 235 -4.72 -14.71 2.74
CA LEU A 235 -6.06 -14.49 3.30
C LEU A 235 -6.81 -15.79 3.63
N ALA A 236 -6.83 -16.75 2.71
CA ALA A 236 -7.53 -18.03 2.92
C ALA A 236 -7.08 -18.78 4.19
N ASN A 237 -5.82 -18.59 4.61
CA ASN A 237 -5.25 -19.18 5.82
C ASN A 237 -5.51 -18.35 7.08
N PHE A 238 -6.03 -17.13 6.93
CA PHE A 238 -6.32 -16.21 8.02
C PHE A 238 -7.80 -16.20 8.40
N LEU A 239 -8.64 -16.74 7.53
CA LEU A 239 -10.08 -16.87 7.76
C LEU A 239 -10.39 -18.15 8.56
N ASN A 240 -11.44 -18.07 9.35
CA ASN A 240 -11.96 -19.21 10.08
C ASN A 240 -12.54 -20.25 9.11
N GLN A 241 -12.22 -21.53 9.30
CA GLN A 241 -12.64 -22.61 8.40
C GLN A 241 -14.16 -22.87 8.41
N HIS A 242 -14.84 -22.48 9.50
CA HIS A 242 -16.29 -22.70 9.69
C HIS A 242 -17.11 -21.41 9.45
N ASP A 243 -16.47 -20.24 9.44
CA ASP A 243 -17.12 -18.94 9.25
C ASP A 243 -16.15 -17.98 8.56
N SER A 244 -16.25 -17.87 7.24
CA SER A 244 -15.38 -17.01 6.43
C SER A 244 -15.55 -15.50 6.71
N ASN A 245 -16.60 -15.11 7.46
CA ASN A 245 -16.78 -13.73 7.91
C ASN A 245 -15.93 -13.40 9.15
N LYS A 246 -15.15 -14.37 9.63
CA LYS A 246 -14.26 -14.20 10.79
C LYS A 246 -12.84 -14.60 10.47
N THR A 247 -11.91 -13.97 11.17
CA THR A 247 -10.51 -14.43 11.22
C THR A 247 -10.40 -15.68 12.09
N ILE A 248 -9.26 -16.37 12.00
CA ILE A 248 -8.99 -17.54 12.87
C ILE A 248 -9.01 -17.20 14.37
N GLU A 249 -8.77 -15.93 14.73
CA GLU A 249 -8.86 -15.43 16.12
C GLU A 249 -10.29 -15.07 16.51
N GLY A 250 -11.27 -15.19 15.61
CA GLY A 250 -12.69 -14.93 15.87
C GLY A 250 -13.14 -13.48 15.66
N TYR A 251 -12.27 -12.58 15.20
CA TYR A 251 -12.63 -11.20 14.85
C TYR A 251 -13.33 -11.13 13.47
N PRO A 252 -14.06 -10.05 13.15
CA PRO A 252 -14.58 -9.83 11.81
C PRO A 252 -13.47 -9.96 10.75
N ALA A 253 -13.76 -10.56 9.60
CA ALA A 253 -12.82 -10.68 8.48
C ALA A 253 -12.51 -9.30 7.86
N PRO A 254 -11.30 -9.11 7.28
CA PRO A 254 -10.88 -7.85 6.69
C PRO A 254 -11.63 -7.51 5.38
#